data_75a6a77cd42fdfc9fab1b52039991d57
#
_entry.id   75a6a77cd42fdfc9fab1b52039991d57
#
_cell.length_a   1.000
_cell.length_b   1.000
_cell.length_c   1.000
_cell.angle_alpha   90.00
_cell.angle_beta   90.00
_cell.angle_gamma   90.00
#
_symmetry.space_group_name_H-M   'P 1'
#
loop_
_entity.id
_entity.type
_entity.pdbx_description
1 polymer ?
#
loop_
_entity_poly.entity_id
_entity_poly.type
_entity_poly.pdbx_seq_one_letter_code
_entity_poly.pdbx_strand_id
1 'polypeptide(L)'
;MNVFQMPIEDVRKTTDGKYIQGSSHTCHVLNHKVRNKIIIKAVCDLRKISDSFDSIACCGVSGLMVVPQIAELLNKHIIVVRKGEKCYSEFRTEGVAPFRYIILDDLICSGGTVKHIKKVLKDEYSRSSCVGVYCYLPDECAYRADEEGSKLCKRDLGVQLLNL
;
A
#
# COMPACT_ATOMS: atom_id res chain seq x y z
N MET A 1 -20.75 -13.24 3.73
CA MET A 1 -20.97 -11.93 3.08
C MET A 1 -19.62 -11.27 2.99
N ASN A 2 -19.08 -11.16 1.77
CA ASN A 2 -17.74 -10.62 1.55
C ASN A 2 -17.80 -9.11 1.87
N VAL A 3 -17.09 -8.65 2.89
CA VAL A 3 -17.17 -7.28 3.43
C VAL A 3 -16.71 -6.23 2.40
N PHE A 4 -16.04 -6.67 1.33
CA PHE A 4 -15.49 -5.83 0.28
C PHE A 4 -16.43 -5.63 -0.92
N GLN A 5 -17.55 -6.33 -0.98
CA GLN A 5 -18.58 -6.16 -2.01
C GLN A 5 -19.71 -5.25 -1.49
N MET A 6 -19.41 -4.00 -1.19
CA MET A 6 -20.46 -2.99 -1.12
C MET A 6 -20.73 -2.47 -2.53
N PRO A 7 -21.98 -2.46 -2.99
CA PRO A 7 -22.31 -1.83 -4.26
C PRO A 7 -21.96 -0.36 -4.19
N ILE A 8 -21.09 0.09 -5.08
CA ILE A 8 -20.74 1.50 -5.23
C ILE A 8 -21.78 2.10 -6.16
N GLU A 9 -22.89 2.51 -5.61
CA GLU A 9 -23.93 3.27 -6.31
C GLU A 9 -23.66 4.78 -6.23
N ASP A 10 -22.46 5.25 -6.51
CA ASP A 10 -22.20 6.66 -6.68
C ASP A 10 -21.80 6.95 -8.13
N VAL A 11 -22.80 7.00 -8.98
CA VAL A 11 -22.66 7.52 -10.34
C VAL A 11 -22.70 9.05 -10.25
N ARG A 12 -21.54 9.68 -10.33
CA ARG A 12 -21.45 11.13 -10.38
C ARG A 12 -21.55 11.62 -11.81
N LYS A 13 -22.41 12.63 -12.03
CA LYS A 13 -22.53 13.33 -13.30
C LYS A 13 -21.50 14.46 -13.33
N THR A 14 -20.63 14.46 -14.34
CA THR A 14 -19.68 15.56 -14.56
C THR A 14 -20.39 16.78 -15.12
N THR A 15 -19.75 17.94 -15.07
CA THR A 15 -20.24 19.21 -15.60
C THR A 15 -20.51 19.16 -17.11
N ASP A 16 -19.87 18.26 -17.84
CA ASP A 16 -20.08 17.99 -19.28
C ASP A 16 -21.13 16.88 -19.53
N GLY A 17 -21.85 16.46 -18.48
CA GLY A 17 -22.97 15.52 -18.57
C GLY A 17 -22.58 14.04 -18.66
N LYS A 18 -21.30 13.69 -18.60
CA LYS A 18 -20.86 12.29 -18.56
C LYS A 18 -21.03 11.70 -17.17
N TYR A 19 -21.40 10.44 -17.10
CA TYR A 19 -21.44 9.69 -15.88
C TYR A 19 -20.06 9.14 -15.57
N ILE A 20 -19.46 9.53 -14.46
CA ILE A 20 -18.25 8.91 -13.95
C ILE A 20 -18.66 7.98 -12.82
N GLN A 21 -18.36 6.70 -12.98
CA GLN A 21 -18.33 5.78 -11.86
C GLN A 21 -17.22 6.24 -10.92
N GLY A 22 -17.56 6.53 -9.68
CA GLY A 22 -16.58 7.02 -8.70
C GLY A 22 -15.38 6.09 -8.62
N SER A 23 -14.19 6.64 -8.39
CA SER A 23 -12.97 5.84 -8.22
C SER A 23 -13.20 4.78 -7.16
N SER A 24 -13.18 3.53 -7.55
CA SER A 24 -13.45 2.40 -6.68
C SER A 24 -12.36 2.15 -5.64
N HIS A 25 -11.10 2.48 -5.95
CA HIS A 25 -9.95 2.04 -5.15
C HIS A 25 -9.88 2.66 -3.74
N THR A 26 -10.31 3.89 -3.59
CA THR A 26 -10.24 4.59 -2.29
C THR A 26 -11.54 4.56 -1.50
N CYS A 27 -12.67 4.14 -2.09
CA CYS A 27 -13.97 4.19 -1.42
C CYS A 27 -14.01 3.35 -0.14
N HIS A 28 -13.33 2.20 -0.13
CA HIS A 28 -13.25 1.32 1.05
C HIS A 28 -12.55 2.00 2.23
N VAL A 29 -11.43 2.68 2.00
CA VAL A 29 -10.67 3.36 3.06
C VAL A 29 -11.27 4.71 3.47
N LEU A 30 -12.11 5.31 2.64
CA LEU A 30 -12.87 6.51 2.98
C LEU A 30 -14.04 6.21 3.92
N ASN A 31 -14.60 5.00 3.87
CA ASN A 31 -15.59 4.55 4.85
C ASN A 31 -14.88 4.15 6.16
N HIS A 32 -15.15 4.89 7.26
CA HIS A 32 -14.45 4.67 8.53
C HIS A 32 -14.62 3.26 9.11
N LYS A 33 -15.80 2.63 8.94
CA LYS A 33 -16.04 1.26 9.43
C LYS A 33 -15.23 0.22 8.66
N VAL A 34 -15.14 0.39 7.34
CA VAL A 34 -14.35 -0.49 6.47
C VAL A 34 -12.87 -0.27 6.71
N ARG A 35 -12.43 1.00 6.78
CA ARG A 35 -11.04 1.35 7.07
C ARG A 35 -10.56 0.74 8.39
N ASN A 36 -11.35 0.83 9.46
CA ASN A 36 -10.98 0.23 10.73
C ASN A 36 -10.78 -1.29 10.65
N LYS A 37 -11.63 -2.00 9.89
CA LYS A 37 -11.44 -3.44 9.66
C LYS A 37 -10.15 -3.75 8.90
N ILE A 38 -9.84 -2.95 7.87
CA ILE A 38 -8.60 -3.04 7.11
C ILE A 38 -7.40 -2.85 8.03
N ILE A 39 -7.41 -1.81 8.86
CA ILE A 39 -6.32 -1.52 9.80
C ILE A 39 -6.13 -2.66 10.80
N ILE A 40 -7.21 -3.13 11.42
CA ILE A 40 -7.14 -4.23 12.40
C ILE A 40 -6.56 -5.48 11.74
N LYS A 41 -7.05 -5.85 10.55
CA LYS A 41 -6.52 -7.01 9.82
C LYS A 41 -5.03 -6.85 9.50
N ALA A 42 -4.65 -5.72 8.93
CA ALA A 42 -3.25 -5.45 8.59
C ALA A 42 -2.33 -5.51 9.82
N VAL A 43 -2.77 -4.94 10.95
CA VAL A 43 -2.02 -5.00 12.21
C VAL A 43 -1.88 -6.43 12.71
N CYS A 44 -2.95 -7.23 12.67
CA CYS A 44 -2.91 -8.64 13.08
C CYS A 44 -1.94 -9.46 12.23
N ASP A 45 -1.97 -9.27 10.91
CA ASP A 45 -1.09 -9.98 9.99
C ASP A 45 0.38 -9.53 10.16
N LEU A 46 0.63 -8.24 10.11
CA LEU A 46 1.99 -7.69 10.15
C LEU A 46 2.66 -7.83 11.53
N ARG A 47 1.89 -7.98 12.61
CA ARG A 47 2.44 -8.23 13.94
C ARG A 47 3.22 -9.53 14.00
N LYS A 48 2.84 -10.54 13.21
CA LYS A 48 3.53 -11.84 13.14
C LYS A 48 4.98 -11.73 12.64
N ILE A 49 5.27 -10.68 11.87
CA ILE A 49 6.60 -10.43 11.28
C ILE A 49 7.19 -9.08 11.72
N SER A 50 6.65 -8.48 12.77
CA SER A 50 6.98 -7.12 13.20
C SER A 50 8.48 -6.92 13.43
N ASP A 51 9.21 -7.92 13.89
CA ASP A 51 10.66 -7.83 14.14
C ASP A 51 11.51 -7.84 12.85
N SER A 52 10.89 -8.13 11.70
CA SER A 52 11.60 -8.19 10.43
C SER A 52 11.75 -6.83 9.75
N PHE A 53 11.01 -5.78 10.17
CA PHE A 53 11.04 -4.45 9.57
C PHE A 53 10.93 -3.34 10.63
N ASP A 54 11.46 -2.18 10.29
CA ASP A 54 11.43 -0.96 11.11
C ASP A 54 10.49 0.11 10.58
N SER A 55 10.16 0.05 9.28
CA SER A 55 9.42 1.12 8.60
C SER A 55 8.37 0.56 7.65
N ILE A 56 7.29 1.35 7.46
CA ILE A 56 6.26 1.08 6.47
C ILE A 56 6.35 2.14 5.38
N ALA A 57 6.62 1.71 4.15
CA ALA A 57 6.68 2.56 2.98
C ALA A 57 5.33 2.59 2.27
N CYS A 58 4.88 3.77 1.86
CA CYS A 58 3.68 3.92 1.04
C CYS A 58 3.86 5.00 -0.04
N CYS A 59 2.97 4.99 -1.03
CA CYS A 59 2.97 5.95 -2.11
C CYS A 59 1.54 6.34 -2.46
N GLY A 60 1.25 7.65 -2.39
CA GLY A 60 -0.07 8.17 -2.75
C GLY A 60 -1.12 8.05 -1.66
N VAL A 61 -2.36 8.41 -2.02
CA VAL A 61 -3.46 8.60 -1.06
C VAL A 61 -3.91 7.29 -0.44
N SER A 62 -3.99 6.21 -1.20
CA SER A 62 -4.44 4.89 -0.72
C SER A 62 -3.61 4.41 0.48
N GLY A 63 -2.29 4.48 0.38
CA GLY A 63 -1.41 4.14 1.50
C GLY A 63 -1.55 5.11 2.68
N LEU A 64 -1.55 6.41 2.43
CA LEU A 64 -1.62 7.43 3.48
C LEU A 64 -2.91 7.38 4.31
N MET A 65 -3.98 6.83 3.81
CA MET A 65 -5.24 6.69 4.55
C MET A 65 -5.20 5.62 5.66
N VAL A 66 -4.26 4.70 5.62
CA VAL A 66 -4.19 3.56 6.56
C VAL A 66 -2.84 3.42 7.25
N VAL A 67 -1.74 3.75 6.56
CA VAL A 67 -0.37 3.54 7.06
C VAL A 67 -0.11 4.23 8.39
N PRO A 68 -0.52 5.50 8.64
CA PRO A 68 -0.24 6.16 9.91
C PRO A 68 -0.78 5.39 11.12
N GLN A 69 -2.02 4.93 11.04
CA GLN A 69 -2.66 4.18 12.13
C GLN A 69 -2.03 2.78 12.30
N ILE A 70 -1.69 2.10 11.20
CA ILE A 70 -1.02 0.80 11.26
C ILE A 70 0.38 0.93 11.85
N ALA A 71 1.13 1.93 11.43
CA ALA A 71 2.49 2.19 11.92
C ALA A 71 2.51 2.52 13.43
N GLU A 72 1.57 3.35 13.88
CA GLU A 72 1.39 3.66 15.31
C GLU A 72 1.12 2.39 16.12
N LEU A 73 0.15 1.57 15.69
CA LEU A 73 -0.22 0.33 16.40
C LEU A 73 0.87 -0.76 16.40
N LEU A 74 1.80 -0.69 15.45
CA LEU A 74 2.96 -1.59 15.34
C LEU A 74 4.25 -0.99 15.87
N ASN A 75 4.24 0.27 16.31
CA ASN A 75 5.42 1.04 16.73
C ASN A 75 6.50 1.05 15.63
N LYS A 76 6.10 1.46 14.41
CA LYS A 76 6.97 1.53 13.23
C LYS A 76 7.05 2.94 12.67
N HIS A 77 8.16 3.24 12.01
CA HIS A 77 8.32 4.49 11.26
C HIS A 77 7.53 4.46 9.95
N ILE A 78 7.28 5.63 9.42
CA ILE A 78 6.62 5.81 8.13
C ILE A 78 7.61 6.46 7.16
N ILE A 79 7.62 5.98 5.93
CA ILE A 79 8.27 6.67 4.84
C ILE A 79 7.30 6.78 3.65
N VAL A 80 7.06 8.01 3.22
CA VAL A 80 6.18 8.31 2.10
C VAL A 80 7.03 8.57 0.86
N VAL A 81 6.79 7.80 -0.20
CA VAL A 81 7.41 8.02 -1.50
C VAL A 81 6.47 8.79 -2.40
N ARG A 82 6.93 9.87 -2.97
CA ARG A 82 6.13 10.73 -3.85
C ARG A 82 5.97 10.14 -5.24
N LYS A 83 4.81 10.34 -5.87
CA LYS A 83 4.51 9.79 -7.22
C LYS A 83 5.16 10.53 -8.37
N GLY A 84 5.60 11.76 -8.21
CA GLY A 84 6.07 12.63 -9.30
C GLY A 84 7.41 13.28 -9.03
N GLU A 85 8.10 13.63 -10.10
CA GLU A 85 9.37 14.39 -10.04
C GLU A 85 9.15 15.88 -9.71
N LYS A 86 7.96 16.41 -9.96
CA LYS A 86 7.60 17.81 -9.65
C LYS A 86 7.00 17.89 -8.25
N CYS A 87 7.83 18.00 -7.26
CA CYS A 87 7.46 18.19 -5.86
C CYS A 87 7.90 19.56 -5.38
N TYR A 88 7.22 20.09 -4.36
CA TYR A 88 7.65 21.31 -3.65
C TYR A 88 8.98 21.13 -2.89
N SER A 89 9.50 19.92 -2.85
CA SER A 89 10.75 19.53 -2.18
C SER A 89 11.65 18.82 -3.18
N GLU A 90 12.94 19.01 -3.07
CA GLU A 90 13.98 18.28 -3.81
C GLU A 90 14.02 16.79 -3.44
N PHE A 91 13.48 16.45 -2.26
CA PHE A 91 13.43 15.07 -1.80
C PHE A 91 12.20 14.34 -2.36
N ARG A 92 12.42 13.12 -2.85
CA ARG A 92 11.36 12.22 -3.35
C ARG A 92 10.69 11.45 -2.21
N THR A 93 11.21 11.55 -1.00
CA THR A 93 10.70 10.86 0.18
C THR A 93 10.45 11.82 1.34
N GLU A 94 9.52 11.44 2.22
CA GLU A 94 9.26 12.11 3.48
C GLU A 94 9.17 11.06 4.59
N GLY A 95 9.76 11.35 5.74
CA GLY A 95 9.77 10.47 6.89
C GLY A 95 11.17 10.05 7.34
N VAL A 96 11.25 8.94 8.06
CA VAL A 96 12.51 8.42 8.60
C VAL A 96 13.17 7.48 7.60
N ALA A 97 14.49 7.62 7.41
CA ALA A 97 15.27 6.74 6.56
C ALA A 97 15.13 5.27 7.01
N PRO A 98 14.62 4.37 6.17
CA PRO A 98 14.35 2.99 6.57
C PRO A 98 15.62 2.13 6.48
N PHE A 99 15.73 1.15 7.38
CA PHE A 99 16.75 0.11 7.26
C PHE A 99 16.14 -1.14 6.60
N ARG A 100 15.04 -1.63 7.18
CA ARG A 100 14.22 -2.71 6.63
C ARG A 100 12.78 -2.25 6.56
N TYR A 101 12.20 -2.23 5.39
CA TYR A 101 10.84 -1.73 5.22
C TYR A 101 9.94 -2.75 4.53
N ILE A 102 8.65 -2.65 4.83
CA ILE A 102 7.60 -3.24 4.02
C ILE A 102 6.94 -2.14 3.18
N ILE A 103 6.41 -2.52 2.02
CA ILE A 103 5.54 -1.66 1.23
C ILE A 103 4.10 -1.99 1.60
N LEU A 104 3.27 -0.97 1.85
CA LEU A 104 1.84 -1.14 2.09
C LEU A 104 1.06 -0.33 1.06
N ASP A 105 0.21 -1.03 0.29
CA ASP A 105 -0.61 -0.45 -0.77
C ASP A 105 -2.02 -1.08 -0.76
N ASP A 106 -2.95 -0.52 -1.51
CA ASP A 106 -4.29 -1.10 -1.68
C ASP A 106 -4.22 -2.43 -2.43
N LEU A 107 -3.67 -2.41 -3.63
CA LEU A 107 -3.53 -3.57 -4.50
C LEU A 107 -2.28 -3.46 -5.39
N ILE A 108 -1.87 -4.56 -5.96
CA ILE A 108 -0.84 -4.57 -7.02
C ILE A 108 -1.53 -4.91 -8.34
N CYS A 109 -1.56 -3.97 -9.28
CA CYS A 109 -2.02 -4.20 -10.65
C CYS A 109 -0.81 -4.55 -11.54
N SER A 110 -0.06 -3.55 -12.01
CA SER A 110 1.12 -3.74 -12.86
C SER A 110 2.44 -3.83 -12.08
N GLY A 111 2.40 -3.60 -10.77
CA GLY A 111 3.59 -3.50 -9.93
C GLY A 111 4.40 -2.20 -10.08
N GLY A 112 3.88 -1.24 -10.85
CA GLY A 112 4.56 0.04 -11.09
C GLY A 112 4.88 0.80 -9.79
N THR A 113 3.92 0.89 -8.86
CA THR A 113 4.11 1.53 -7.54
C THR A 113 5.20 0.84 -6.73
N VAL A 114 5.18 -0.50 -6.68
CA VAL A 114 6.19 -1.29 -5.93
C VAL A 114 7.60 -1.06 -6.51
N LYS A 115 7.74 -1.10 -7.83
CA LYS A 115 9.02 -0.83 -8.53
C LYS A 115 9.50 0.59 -8.27
N HIS A 116 8.59 1.57 -8.32
CA HIS A 116 8.89 2.98 -8.05
C HIS A 116 9.40 3.18 -6.62
N ILE A 117 8.68 2.70 -5.61
CA ILE A 117 9.07 2.80 -4.20
C ILE A 117 10.46 2.17 -3.99
N LYS A 118 10.67 0.94 -4.47
CA LYS A 118 11.96 0.26 -4.34
C LYS A 118 13.10 1.02 -4.98
N LYS A 119 12.88 1.57 -6.17
CA LYS A 119 13.89 2.37 -6.88
C LYS A 119 14.25 3.61 -6.08
N VAL A 120 13.25 4.42 -5.70
CA VAL A 120 13.47 5.67 -4.96
C VAL A 120 14.19 5.41 -3.64
N LEU A 121 13.72 4.43 -2.86
CA LEU A 121 14.34 4.12 -1.57
C LEU A 121 15.76 3.54 -1.73
N LYS A 122 16.03 2.81 -2.80
CA LYS A 122 17.39 2.33 -3.07
C LYS A 122 18.33 3.45 -3.49
N ASP A 123 17.84 4.41 -4.28
CA ASP A 123 18.61 5.56 -4.74
C ASP A 123 18.95 6.51 -3.57
N GLU A 124 17.97 6.79 -2.71
CA GLU A 124 18.15 7.74 -1.58
C GLU A 124 18.77 7.08 -0.34
N TYR A 125 18.49 5.80 -0.11
CA TYR A 125 18.94 5.04 1.05
C TYR A 125 19.58 3.71 0.62
N SER A 126 20.82 3.75 0.18
CA SER A 126 21.52 2.60 -0.41
C SER A 126 21.54 1.35 0.46
N ARG A 127 21.47 1.51 1.80
CA ARG A 127 21.46 0.40 2.77
C ARG A 127 20.05 -0.14 3.08
N SER A 128 19.01 0.50 2.54
CA SER A 128 17.64 0.05 2.79
C SER A 128 17.32 -1.27 2.06
N SER A 129 16.51 -2.10 2.68
CA SER A 129 16.05 -3.37 2.11
C SER A 129 14.55 -3.54 2.25
N CYS A 130 13.91 -3.97 1.17
CA CYS A 130 12.48 -4.30 1.14
C CYS A 130 12.26 -5.74 1.64
N VAL A 131 11.53 -5.90 2.72
CA VAL A 131 11.15 -7.21 3.28
C VAL A 131 10.03 -7.83 2.46
N GLY A 132 9.05 -7.01 2.03
CA GLY A 132 7.93 -7.50 1.25
C GLY A 132 6.89 -6.40 0.99
N VAL A 133 5.80 -6.80 0.37
CA VAL A 133 4.64 -5.95 0.10
C VAL A 133 3.38 -6.52 0.74
N TYR A 134 2.60 -5.68 1.40
CA TYR A 134 1.30 -6.02 1.96
C TYR A 134 0.22 -5.24 1.22
N CYS A 135 -0.79 -5.96 0.70
CA CYS A 135 -1.95 -5.37 0.02
C CYS A 135 -3.17 -5.51 0.91
N TYR A 136 -3.85 -4.41 1.21
CA TYR A 136 -5.03 -4.46 2.08
C TYR A 136 -6.34 -4.75 1.31
N LEU A 137 -6.31 -4.79 -0.03
CA LEU A 137 -7.38 -5.30 -0.90
C LEU A 137 -6.87 -6.52 -1.69
N PRO A 138 -6.58 -7.64 -1.02
CA PRO A 138 -5.92 -8.79 -1.66
C PRO A 138 -6.75 -9.42 -2.77
N ASP A 139 -8.08 -9.38 -2.69
CA ASP A 139 -8.99 -9.96 -3.68
C ASP A 139 -8.96 -9.20 -5.02
N GLU A 140 -8.55 -7.93 -5.01
CA GLU A 140 -8.41 -7.07 -6.19
C GLU A 140 -6.98 -7.07 -6.75
N CYS A 141 -6.05 -7.74 -6.06
CA CYS A 141 -4.65 -7.76 -6.42
C CYS A 141 -4.40 -8.71 -7.60
N ALA A 142 -3.54 -8.32 -8.53
CA ALA A 142 -3.07 -9.20 -9.61
C ALA A 142 -2.22 -10.37 -9.08
N TYR A 143 -1.67 -10.22 -7.88
CA TYR A 143 -0.94 -11.25 -7.16
C TYR A 143 -1.76 -11.68 -5.95
N ARG A 144 -2.03 -12.97 -5.83
CA ARG A 144 -2.76 -13.54 -4.68
C ARG A 144 -1.79 -13.95 -3.59
N ALA A 145 -2.29 -14.03 -2.35
CA ALA A 145 -1.51 -14.44 -1.19
C ALA A 145 -1.38 -15.96 -1.04
N ASP A 146 -1.54 -16.71 -2.13
CA ASP A 146 -1.19 -18.11 -2.23
C ASP A 146 0.28 -18.29 -2.60
N GLU A 147 0.75 -19.53 -2.54
CA GLU A 147 2.15 -19.83 -2.82
C GLU A 147 2.56 -19.40 -4.24
N GLU A 148 1.69 -19.53 -5.22
CA GLU A 148 1.94 -19.15 -6.61
C GLU A 148 1.98 -17.62 -6.75
N GLY A 149 1.04 -16.89 -6.19
CA GLY A 149 1.02 -15.42 -6.21
C GLY A 149 2.23 -14.83 -5.49
N SER A 150 2.66 -15.42 -4.38
CA SER A 150 3.89 -15.02 -3.69
C SER A 150 5.13 -15.28 -4.54
N LYS A 151 5.21 -16.39 -5.25
CA LYS A 151 6.31 -16.71 -6.17
C LYS A 151 6.35 -15.77 -7.36
N LEU A 152 5.18 -15.48 -7.97
CA LEU A 152 5.07 -14.54 -9.08
C LEU A 152 5.50 -13.13 -8.65
N CYS A 153 5.02 -12.65 -7.51
CA CYS A 153 5.39 -11.36 -6.97
C CYS A 153 6.90 -11.27 -6.73
N LYS A 154 7.51 -12.30 -6.16
CA LYS A 154 8.96 -12.36 -5.95
C LYS A 154 9.74 -12.36 -7.26
N ARG A 155 9.29 -13.10 -8.28
CA ARG A 155 9.92 -13.16 -9.60
C ARG A 155 9.82 -11.83 -10.34
N ASP A 156 8.62 -11.25 -10.37
CA ASP A 156 8.33 -10.11 -11.24
C ASP A 156 8.69 -8.76 -10.59
N LEU A 157 8.59 -8.66 -9.27
CA LEU A 157 8.82 -7.45 -8.49
C LEU A 157 10.03 -7.55 -7.56
N GLY A 158 10.61 -8.74 -7.42
CA GLY A 158 11.74 -8.99 -6.53
C GLY A 158 11.43 -8.78 -5.05
N VAL A 159 10.17 -8.99 -4.64
CA VAL A 159 9.71 -8.88 -3.25
C VAL A 159 8.67 -9.96 -2.96
N GLN A 160 8.51 -10.30 -1.69
CA GLN A 160 7.51 -11.25 -1.25
C GLN A 160 6.17 -10.55 -0.97
N LEU A 161 5.05 -11.20 -1.31
CA LEU A 161 3.73 -10.80 -0.88
C LEU A 161 3.50 -11.28 0.57
N LEU A 162 3.09 -10.35 1.44
CA LEU A 162 2.99 -10.53 2.90
C LEU A 162 1.55 -10.70 3.42
N ASN A 163 0.59 -10.97 2.56
CA ASN A 163 -0.78 -11.26 2.99
C ASN A 163 -0.81 -12.63 3.67
N LEU A 164 -0.84 -12.63 4.99
CA LEU A 164 -0.63 -13.78 5.87
C LEU A 164 -1.95 -14.28 6.50
#